data_abc2f303d06874d0066acf2ce862b9d7
#
_entry.id   abc2f303d06874d0066acf2ce862b9d7
#
_cell.length_a   1.000
_cell.length_b   1.000
_cell.length_c   1.000
_cell.angle_alpha   90.00
_cell.angle_beta   90.00
_cell.angle_gamma   90.00
#
_symmetry.space_group_name_H-M   'P 1'
#
loop_
_entity.id
_entity.type
_entity.pdbx_description
1 polymer ?
#
loop_
_entity_poly.entity_id
_entity_poly.type
_entity_poly.pdbx_seq_one_letter_code
_entity_poly.pdbx_strand_id
1 'polypeptide(L)'
;DDTTILNIAAVLPERWRDRVVVIGDSGALRTSLAPLRRSLSQGLPDARQRLLEALHRDWQADLEHLRRHRFQQLQQRTQWIVAGSVLVSPIPSLDLLAVAVANGLMLKEMGEIWGADVNSDVLREAASHLARAALAQGVVEWTSQTLLGLAKLEAGSWLAAGVMQSLSAAYLTRVVGRSMADWLAVNAGVSELDLASLKREAPLLIARAAEEERLDWSGFLQQSRQWALKATS
;
A
#
# COMPACT_ATOMS: atom_id res chain seq x y z
N ASP A 1 -14.07 -7.08 56.38
CA ASP A 1 -15.44 -7.52 56.08
C ASP A 1 -15.49 -8.12 54.65
N ASP A 2 -15.65 -9.43 54.55
CA ASP A 2 -15.73 -10.17 53.27
C ASP A 2 -16.86 -9.65 52.37
N THR A 3 -17.96 -9.18 52.97
CA THR A 3 -19.08 -8.58 52.26
C THR A 3 -18.72 -7.30 51.50
N THR A 4 -17.85 -6.47 52.07
CA THR A 4 -17.40 -5.22 51.43
C THR A 4 -16.50 -5.51 50.19
N ILE A 5 -15.66 -6.53 50.28
CA ILE A 5 -14.77 -6.95 49.20
C ILE A 5 -15.58 -7.53 48.04
N LEU A 6 -16.55 -8.38 48.32
CA LEU A 6 -17.47 -8.94 47.32
C LEU A 6 -18.25 -7.85 46.61
N ASN A 7 -18.69 -6.81 47.36
CA ASN A 7 -19.40 -5.68 46.79
C ASN A 7 -18.51 -4.83 45.90
N ILE A 8 -17.25 -4.59 46.24
CA ILE A 8 -16.29 -3.86 45.41
C ILE A 8 -15.98 -4.70 44.13
N ALA A 9 -15.73 -5.99 44.28
CA ALA A 9 -15.47 -6.84 43.14
C ALA A 9 -16.66 -6.91 42.17
N ALA A 10 -17.90 -6.84 42.67
CA ALA A 10 -19.10 -6.88 41.83
C ALA A 10 -19.28 -5.62 40.98
N VAL A 11 -18.79 -4.47 41.43
CA VAL A 11 -18.85 -3.19 40.67
C VAL A 11 -17.77 -3.10 39.59
N LEU A 12 -16.68 -3.89 39.71
CA LEU A 12 -15.59 -3.85 38.74
C LEU A 12 -15.95 -4.63 37.47
N PRO A 13 -15.49 -4.16 36.29
CA PRO A 13 -15.54 -4.94 35.05
C PRO A 13 -14.92 -6.32 35.26
N GLU A 14 -15.50 -7.36 34.63
CA GLU A 14 -15.15 -8.77 34.81
C GLU A 14 -13.64 -9.04 34.74
N ARG A 15 -12.96 -8.40 33.81
CA ARG A 15 -11.50 -8.47 33.62
C ARG A 15 -10.65 -7.99 34.82
N TRP A 16 -11.27 -7.30 35.81
CA TRP A 16 -10.60 -6.77 36.99
C TRP A 16 -10.98 -7.47 38.27
N ARG A 17 -12.06 -8.28 38.27
CA ARG A 17 -12.59 -8.94 39.48
C ARG A 17 -11.57 -9.87 40.13
N ASP A 18 -10.85 -10.65 39.31
CA ASP A 18 -9.82 -11.59 39.80
C ASP A 18 -8.51 -10.89 40.22
N ARG A 19 -8.43 -9.58 40.03
CA ARG A 19 -7.24 -8.78 40.37
C ARG A 19 -7.42 -7.95 41.63
N VAL A 20 -8.52 -8.11 42.36
CA VAL A 20 -8.75 -7.43 43.62
C VAL A 20 -7.89 -8.08 44.69
N VAL A 21 -6.97 -7.32 45.27
CA VAL A 21 -6.10 -7.78 46.35
C VAL A 21 -6.49 -7.06 47.63
N VAL A 22 -6.82 -7.83 48.64
CA VAL A 22 -7.16 -7.31 49.97
C VAL A 22 -5.88 -7.01 50.71
N ILE A 23 -5.73 -5.76 51.16
CA ILE A 23 -4.62 -5.34 51.98
C ILE A 23 -5.16 -5.22 53.39
N GLY A 24 -4.74 -6.13 54.29
CA GLY A 24 -5.14 -6.13 55.69
C GLY A 24 -4.52 -4.99 56.50
N ASP A 25 -5.05 -4.79 57.70
CA ASP A 25 -4.69 -3.69 58.56
C ASP A 25 -3.26 -3.74 59.07
N SER A 26 -2.75 -2.63 59.53
CA SER A 26 -1.34 -2.20 59.73
C SER A 26 -0.33 -3.12 60.42
N GLY A 27 -0.77 -4.17 61.10
CA GLY A 27 0.13 -5.11 61.81
C GLY A 27 0.80 -6.18 60.89
N ALA A 28 0.25 -6.44 59.74
CA ALA A 28 0.67 -7.48 58.81
C ALA A 28 1.03 -6.95 57.41
N LEU A 29 1.36 -5.67 57.27
CA LEU A 29 1.52 -4.99 55.96
C LEU A 29 2.51 -5.73 55.02
N ARG A 30 3.58 -6.27 55.52
CA ARG A 30 4.54 -7.02 54.68
C ARG A 30 4.01 -8.35 54.17
N THR A 31 3.16 -9.03 54.96
CA THR A 31 2.57 -10.33 54.62
C THR A 31 1.36 -10.14 53.70
N SER A 32 0.59 -9.07 53.93
CA SER A 32 -0.58 -8.73 53.11
C SER A 32 -0.23 -8.19 51.73
N LEU A 33 0.98 -7.63 51.55
CA LEU A 33 1.48 -7.20 50.23
C LEU A 33 2.12 -8.34 49.40
N ALA A 34 2.36 -9.51 49.98
CA ALA A 34 2.98 -10.64 49.28
C ALA A 34 2.15 -11.13 48.05
N PRO A 35 0.81 -11.20 48.11
CA PRO A 35 0.00 -11.53 46.94
C PRO A 35 0.10 -10.48 45.83
N LEU A 36 0.09 -9.19 46.22
CA LEU A 36 0.23 -8.08 45.27
C LEU A 36 1.61 -8.11 44.57
N ARG A 37 2.70 -8.32 45.34
CA ARG A 37 4.03 -8.45 44.76
C ARG A 37 4.15 -9.64 43.83
N ARG A 38 3.54 -10.78 44.15
CA ARG A 38 3.50 -11.97 43.27
C ARG A 38 2.72 -11.67 41.99
N SER A 39 1.52 -11.09 42.12
CA SER A 39 0.70 -10.71 40.96
C SER A 39 1.44 -9.71 40.05
N LEU A 40 2.08 -8.70 40.62
CA LEU A 40 2.87 -7.72 39.87
C LEU A 40 4.08 -8.38 39.21
N SER A 41 4.85 -9.21 39.94
CA SER A 41 6.03 -9.85 39.39
C SER A 41 5.72 -10.87 38.26
N GLN A 42 4.56 -11.50 38.31
CA GLN A 42 4.07 -12.43 37.28
C GLN A 42 3.45 -11.70 36.09
N GLY A 43 2.72 -10.61 36.34
CA GLY A 43 2.02 -9.87 35.29
C GLY A 43 2.88 -8.85 34.53
N LEU A 44 3.98 -8.38 35.12
CA LEU A 44 4.84 -7.37 34.50
C LEU A 44 5.52 -7.84 33.19
N PRO A 45 6.07 -9.06 33.10
CA PRO A 45 6.65 -9.54 31.84
C PRO A 45 5.64 -9.59 30.72
N ASP A 46 4.46 -10.17 30.98
CA ASP A 46 3.40 -10.27 29.96
C ASP A 46 2.83 -8.91 29.57
N ALA A 47 2.71 -7.99 30.52
CA ALA A 47 2.26 -6.62 30.23
C ALA A 47 3.29 -5.87 29.37
N ARG A 48 4.59 -6.05 29.68
CA ARG A 48 5.68 -5.47 28.89
C ARG A 48 5.70 -6.03 27.47
N GLN A 49 5.58 -7.34 27.33
CA GLN A 49 5.55 -7.98 26.01
C GLN A 49 4.38 -7.45 25.17
N ARG A 50 3.17 -7.43 25.73
CA ARG A 50 1.97 -6.89 25.03
C ARG A 50 2.16 -5.43 24.63
N LEU A 51 2.78 -4.60 25.47
CA LEU A 51 3.07 -3.22 25.15
C LEU A 51 4.07 -3.10 23.99
N LEU A 52 5.13 -3.91 23.99
CA LEU A 52 6.12 -3.92 22.92
C LEU A 52 5.52 -4.41 21.60
N GLU A 53 4.66 -5.43 21.64
CA GLU A 53 3.95 -5.92 20.48
C GLU A 53 2.96 -4.87 19.92
N ALA A 54 2.27 -4.13 20.80
CA ALA A 54 1.41 -3.03 20.39
C ALA A 54 2.22 -1.90 19.74
N LEU A 55 3.30 -1.47 20.39
CA LEU A 55 4.17 -0.44 19.87
C LEU A 55 4.80 -0.83 18.53
N HIS A 56 5.22 -2.10 18.39
CA HIS A 56 5.76 -2.61 17.13
C HIS A 56 4.72 -2.56 16.01
N ARG A 57 3.48 -2.98 16.28
CA ARG A 57 2.38 -2.90 15.31
C ARG A 57 2.08 -1.46 14.89
N ASP A 58 2.04 -0.54 15.86
CA ASP A 58 1.78 0.87 15.58
C ASP A 58 2.90 1.46 14.70
N TRP A 59 4.16 1.18 15.01
CA TRP A 59 5.29 1.61 14.19
C TRP A 59 5.27 1.03 12.77
N GLN A 60 4.91 -0.25 12.63
CA GLN A 60 4.78 -0.87 11.30
C GLN A 60 3.65 -0.21 10.50
N ALA A 61 2.52 0.11 11.14
CA ALA A 61 1.41 0.81 10.51
C ALA A 61 1.82 2.22 10.06
N ASP A 62 2.48 2.99 10.92
CA ASP A 62 2.97 4.34 10.60
C ASP A 62 4.01 4.31 9.48
N LEU A 63 4.95 3.35 9.53
CA LEU A 63 5.96 3.17 8.49
C LEU A 63 5.32 2.83 7.14
N GLU A 64 4.35 1.92 7.13
CA GLU A 64 3.63 1.57 5.90
C GLU A 64 2.82 2.76 5.36
N HIS A 65 2.19 3.54 6.24
CA HIS A 65 1.51 4.77 5.84
C HIS A 65 2.47 5.77 5.15
N LEU A 66 3.66 5.97 5.71
CA LEU A 66 4.68 6.84 5.10
C LEU A 66 5.17 6.30 3.75
N ARG A 67 5.40 4.98 3.65
CA ARG A 67 5.77 4.31 2.39
C ARG A 67 4.70 4.50 1.33
N ARG A 68 3.43 4.29 1.67
CA ARG A 68 2.29 4.49 0.77
C ARG A 68 2.16 5.93 0.30
N HIS A 69 2.36 6.89 1.18
CA HIS A 69 2.34 8.30 0.81
C HIS A 69 3.47 8.66 -0.18
N ARG A 70 4.70 8.20 0.06
CA ARG A 70 5.82 8.38 -0.88
C ARG A 70 5.56 7.69 -2.21
N PHE A 71 5.03 6.48 -2.18
CA PHE A 71 4.65 5.74 -3.38
C PHE A 71 3.60 6.48 -4.20
N GLN A 72 2.56 7.03 -3.59
CA GLN A 72 1.54 7.81 -4.30
C GLN A 72 2.14 9.00 -5.07
N GLN A 73 3.08 9.72 -4.46
CA GLN A 73 3.79 10.81 -5.13
C GLN A 73 4.63 10.30 -6.31
N LEU A 74 5.36 9.21 -6.11
CA LEU A 74 6.15 8.55 -7.15
C LEU A 74 5.27 8.07 -8.30
N GLN A 75 4.20 7.38 -7.99
CA GLN A 75 3.23 6.86 -8.96
C GLN A 75 2.61 7.99 -9.79
N GLN A 76 2.18 9.07 -9.12
CA GLN A 76 1.60 10.23 -9.77
C GLN A 76 2.61 10.90 -10.74
N ARG A 77 3.86 11.07 -10.32
CA ARG A 77 4.91 11.60 -11.18
C ARG A 77 5.16 10.70 -12.39
N THR A 78 5.32 9.40 -12.16
CA THR A 78 5.67 8.44 -13.21
C THR A 78 4.55 8.29 -14.24
N GLN A 79 3.30 8.21 -13.80
CA GLN A 79 2.16 8.09 -14.73
C GLN A 79 2.07 9.28 -15.70
N TRP A 80 2.39 10.50 -15.24
CA TRP A 80 2.37 11.68 -16.10
C TRP A 80 3.59 11.76 -17.02
N ILE A 81 4.75 11.28 -16.60
CA ILE A 81 5.92 11.14 -17.47
C ILE A 81 5.61 10.13 -18.59
N VAL A 82 5.02 8.98 -18.24
CA VAL A 82 4.61 7.96 -19.21
C VAL A 82 3.54 8.51 -20.17
N ALA A 83 2.51 9.16 -19.66
CA ALA A 83 1.46 9.76 -20.49
C ALA A 83 2.04 10.80 -21.45
N GLY A 84 2.90 11.68 -20.96
CA GLY A 84 3.53 12.73 -21.77
C GLY A 84 4.47 12.17 -22.84
N SER A 85 5.26 11.15 -22.52
CA SER A 85 6.17 10.52 -23.49
C SER A 85 5.40 9.88 -24.65
N VAL A 86 4.31 9.17 -24.35
CA VAL A 86 3.46 8.54 -25.37
C VAL A 86 2.74 9.57 -26.23
N LEU A 87 2.32 10.70 -25.65
CA LEU A 87 1.60 11.76 -26.38
C LEU A 87 2.49 12.53 -27.37
N VAL A 88 3.76 12.78 -26.99
CA VAL A 88 4.67 13.64 -27.75
C VAL A 88 5.45 12.88 -28.82
N SER A 89 5.61 11.57 -28.69
CA SER A 89 6.43 10.78 -29.60
C SER A 89 5.66 10.37 -30.85
N PRO A 90 6.10 10.78 -32.03
CA PRO A 90 5.50 10.34 -33.28
C PRO A 90 5.99 8.95 -33.74
N ILE A 91 6.92 8.34 -33.00
CA ILE A 91 7.59 7.08 -33.38
C ILE A 91 7.31 6.03 -32.29
N PRO A 92 6.54 4.96 -32.59
CA PRO A 92 6.15 3.95 -31.60
C PRO A 92 7.30 3.27 -30.85
N SER A 93 8.49 3.17 -31.44
CA SER A 93 9.66 2.56 -30.80
C SER A 93 10.30 3.42 -29.71
N LEU A 94 10.24 4.74 -29.81
CA LEU A 94 10.75 5.66 -28.80
C LEU A 94 9.83 5.71 -27.60
N ASP A 95 8.51 5.57 -27.79
CA ASP A 95 7.52 5.49 -26.74
C ASP A 95 7.77 4.31 -25.80
N LEU A 96 8.03 3.14 -26.37
CA LEU A 96 8.31 1.94 -25.58
C LEU A 96 9.58 2.09 -24.76
N LEU A 97 10.62 2.73 -25.29
CA LEU A 97 11.85 2.98 -24.55
C LEU A 97 11.63 3.97 -23.40
N ALA A 98 10.92 5.07 -23.64
CA ALA A 98 10.63 6.06 -22.62
C ALA A 98 9.77 5.48 -21.49
N VAL A 99 8.75 4.70 -21.82
CA VAL A 99 7.91 3.98 -20.87
C VAL A 99 8.73 2.96 -20.07
N ALA A 100 9.63 2.20 -20.73
CA ALA A 100 10.48 1.24 -20.05
C ALA A 100 11.46 1.90 -19.07
N VAL A 101 12.06 3.03 -19.46
CA VAL A 101 12.97 3.81 -18.60
C VAL A 101 12.21 4.40 -17.41
N ALA A 102 11.06 5.04 -17.63
CA ALA A 102 10.25 5.62 -16.55
C ALA A 102 9.80 4.56 -15.55
N ASN A 103 9.32 3.41 -16.03
CA ASN A 103 8.93 2.30 -15.17
C ASN A 103 10.13 1.66 -14.46
N GLY A 104 11.29 1.56 -15.12
CA GLY A 104 12.53 1.06 -14.49
C GLY A 104 12.98 1.94 -13.33
N LEU A 105 12.94 3.27 -13.48
CA LEU A 105 13.23 4.22 -12.41
C LEU A 105 12.22 4.14 -11.27
N MET A 106 10.92 4.03 -11.59
CA MET A 106 9.88 3.83 -10.60
C MET A 106 10.13 2.57 -9.76
N LEU A 107 10.45 1.44 -10.39
CA LEU A 107 10.72 0.19 -9.70
C LEU A 107 11.91 0.29 -8.75
N LYS A 108 12.99 0.98 -9.17
CA LYS A 108 14.14 1.21 -8.32
C LYS A 108 13.77 2.04 -7.08
N GLU A 109 13.09 3.17 -7.27
CA GLU A 109 12.62 4.01 -6.15
C GLU A 109 11.62 3.25 -5.24
N MET A 110 10.79 2.38 -5.79
CA MET A 110 9.92 1.50 -4.99
C MET A 110 10.72 0.53 -4.12
N GLY A 111 11.77 -0.10 -4.65
CA GLY A 111 12.69 -0.92 -3.87
C GLY A 111 13.27 -0.15 -2.69
N GLU A 112 13.73 1.07 -2.91
CA GLU A 112 14.26 1.94 -1.86
C GLU A 112 13.20 2.31 -0.80
N ILE A 113 11.95 2.60 -1.21
CA ILE A 113 10.84 2.94 -0.29
C ILE A 113 10.54 1.77 0.67
N TRP A 114 10.51 0.54 0.19
CA TRP A 114 10.24 -0.64 1.03
C TRP A 114 11.48 -1.27 1.65
N GLY A 115 12.68 -0.70 1.39
CA GLY A 115 13.94 -1.22 1.93
C GLY A 115 14.27 -2.62 1.38
N ALA A 116 13.79 -2.92 0.19
CA ALA A 116 14.09 -4.14 -0.51
C ALA A 116 15.47 -3.98 -1.18
N ASP A 117 16.49 -4.63 -0.61
CA ASP A 117 17.83 -4.72 -1.24
C ASP A 117 17.76 -5.75 -2.39
N VAL A 118 16.97 -5.41 -3.39
CA VAL A 118 16.66 -6.32 -4.50
C VAL A 118 17.36 -5.83 -5.74
N ASN A 119 18.00 -6.77 -6.43
CA ASN A 119 18.59 -6.52 -7.74
C ASN A 119 17.52 -5.95 -8.70
N SER A 120 17.89 -4.90 -9.44
CA SER A 120 17.03 -4.26 -10.43
C SER A 120 16.44 -5.23 -11.46
N ASP A 121 17.13 -6.33 -11.74
CA ASP A 121 16.66 -7.34 -12.68
C ASP A 121 15.48 -8.16 -12.11
N VAL A 122 15.51 -8.47 -10.82
CA VAL A 122 14.39 -9.13 -10.11
C VAL A 122 13.16 -8.22 -10.08
N LEU A 123 13.33 -6.93 -9.80
CA LEU A 123 12.23 -5.96 -9.83
C LEU A 123 11.64 -5.82 -11.25
N ARG A 124 12.49 -5.81 -12.26
CA ARG A 124 12.07 -5.76 -13.68
C ARG A 124 11.30 -7.02 -14.09
N GLU A 125 11.77 -8.19 -13.67
CA GLU A 125 11.08 -9.45 -13.93
C GLU A 125 9.73 -9.50 -13.23
N ALA A 126 9.67 -9.08 -11.95
CA ALA A 126 8.43 -8.96 -11.20
C ALA A 126 7.41 -8.05 -11.91
N ALA A 127 7.84 -6.86 -12.31
CA ALA A 127 6.98 -5.91 -13.04
C ALA A 127 6.53 -6.47 -14.39
N SER A 128 7.40 -7.22 -15.09
CA SER A 128 7.04 -7.88 -16.34
C SER A 128 5.94 -8.93 -16.15
N HIS A 129 5.99 -9.70 -15.07
CA HIS A 129 4.93 -10.66 -14.74
C HIS A 129 3.60 -9.95 -14.43
N LEU A 130 3.63 -8.88 -13.65
CA LEU A 130 2.45 -8.07 -13.35
C LEU A 130 1.88 -7.41 -14.61
N ALA A 131 2.72 -6.85 -15.48
CA ALA A 131 2.29 -6.24 -16.72
C ALA A 131 1.61 -7.25 -17.64
N ARG A 132 2.19 -8.46 -17.80
CA ARG A 132 1.57 -9.54 -18.58
C ARG A 132 0.22 -9.98 -18.00
N ALA A 133 0.12 -10.07 -16.67
CA ALA A 133 -1.14 -10.39 -16.00
C ALA A 133 -2.20 -9.30 -16.24
N ALA A 134 -1.81 -8.02 -16.19
CA ALA A 134 -2.71 -6.89 -16.47
C ALA A 134 -3.21 -6.91 -17.93
N LEU A 135 -2.33 -7.17 -18.88
CA LEU A 135 -2.70 -7.31 -20.30
C LEU A 135 -3.64 -8.51 -20.51
N ALA A 136 -3.34 -9.65 -19.90
CA ALA A 136 -4.18 -10.84 -20.00
C ALA A 136 -5.59 -10.67 -19.40
N GLN A 137 -5.74 -9.77 -18.41
CA GLN A 137 -7.03 -9.42 -17.82
C GLN A 137 -7.77 -8.31 -18.58
N GLY A 138 -7.25 -7.86 -19.71
CA GLY A 138 -7.91 -6.83 -20.53
C GLY A 138 -7.92 -5.43 -19.90
N VAL A 139 -7.01 -5.14 -18.96
CA VAL A 139 -6.94 -3.82 -18.29
C VAL A 139 -6.82 -2.69 -19.32
N VAL A 140 -6.09 -2.90 -20.40
CA VAL A 140 -5.91 -1.92 -21.48
C VAL A 140 -7.16 -1.83 -22.36
N GLU A 141 -7.78 -2.96 -22.69
CA GLU A 141 -8.99 -3.02 -23.54
C GLU A 141 -10.19 -2.33 -22.86
N TRP A 142 -10.37 -2.61 -21.57
CA TRP A 142 -11.44 -1.97 -20.79
C TRP A 142 -11.25 -0.45 -20.72
N THR A 143 -10.01 0.01 -20.54
CA THR A 143 -9.65 1.43 -20.54
C THR A 143 -9.96 2.06 -21.88
N SER A 144 -9.57 1.39 -22.98
CA SER A 144 -9.80 1.87 -24.35
C SER A 144 -11.30 1.99 -24.67
N GLN A 145 -12.13 1.03 -24.26
CA GLN A 145 -13.58 1.07 -24.47
C GLN A 145 -14.24 2.21 -23.70
N THR A 146 -13.83 2.45 -22.45
CA THR A 146 -14.34 3.56 -21.63
C THR A 146 -13.96 4.90 -22.25
N LEU A 147 -12.73 5.06 -22.72
CA LEU A 147 -12.23 6.27 -23.36
C LEU A 147 -12.86 6.49 -24.73
N LEU A 148 -13.14 5.43 -25.51
CA LEU A 148 -13.87 5.53 -26.77
C LEU A 148 -15.30 6.07 -26.58
N GLY A 149 -15.94 5.68 -25.48
CA GLY A 149 -17.23 6.25 -25.10
C GLY A 149 -17.17 7.76 -24.87
N LEU A 150 -16.09 8.25 -24.27
CA LEU A 150 -15.84 9.68 -24.03
C LEU A 150 -15.40 10.42 -25.30
N ALA A 151 -14.57 9.80 -26.14
CA ALA A 151 -14.07 10.39 -27.39
C ALA A 151 -15.16 10.59 -28.46
N LYS A 152 -16.24 9.82 -28.39
CA LYS A 152 -17.43 10.05 -29.26
C LYS A 152 -18.15 11.36 -28.98
N LEU A 153 -17.84 12.03 -27.89
CA LEU A 153 -18.43 13.30 -27.47
C LEU A 153 -17.66 14.53 -28.01
N GLU A 154 -16.42 14.36 -28.50
CA GLU A 154 -15.60 15.47 -29.02
C GLU A 154 -14.91 15.06 -30.34
N ALA A 155 -15.21 15.81 -31.41
CA ALA A 155 -14.73 15.55 -32.77
C ALA A 155 -13.27 15.98 -32.99
N GLY A 156 -12.37 15.00 -33.10
CA GLY A 156 -10.97 15.23 -33.44
C GLY A 156 -10.18 13.91 -33.49
N SER A 157 -10.28 13.14 -34.59
CA SER A 157 -10.00 11.71 -34.61
C SER A 157 -8.55 11.23 -34.32
N TRP A 158 -7.49 11.99 -34.65
CA TRP A 158 -6.11 11.54 -34.44
C TRP A 158 -5.53 11.99 -33.09
N LEU A 159 -5.90 13.18 -32.63
CA LEU A 159 -5.59 13.65 -31.28
C LEU A 159 -6.25 12.77 -30.21
N ALA A 160 -7.47 12.32 -30.49
CA ALA A 160 -8.19 11.40 -29.61
C ALA A 160 -7.46 10.04 -29.46
N ALA A 161 -6.88 9.49 -30.54
CA ALA A 161 -6.15 8.23 -30.49
C ALA A 161 -4.86 8.33 -29.65
N GLY A 162 -4.06 9.37 -29.83
CA GLY A 162 -2.83 9.59 -29.05
C GLY A 162 -3.12 9.84 -27.57
N VAL A 163 -4.14 10.63 -27.25
CA VAL A 163 -4.58 10.84 -25.86
C VAL A 163 -5.07 9.54 -25.24
N MET A 164 -5.85 8.73 -25.96
CA MET A 164 -6.32 7.43 -25.46
C MET A 164 -5.18 6.47 -25.16
N GLN A 165 -4.20 6.40 -26.06
CA GLN A 165 -3.02 5.56 -25.86
C GLN A 165 -2.19 6.01 -24.66
N SER A 166 -1.98 7.32 -24.50
CA SER A 166 -1.25 7.87 -23.37
C SER A 166 -1.95 7.65 -22.04
N LEU A 167 -3.26 7.80 -22.00
CA LEU A 167 -4.07 7.55 -20.81
C LEU A 167 -4.11 6.05 -20.44
N SER A 168 -4.19 5.17 -21.45
CA SER A 168 -4.13 3.73 -21.26
C SER A 168 -2.78 3.31 -20.68
N ALA A 169 -1.68 3.86 -21.19
CA ALA A 169 -0.34 3.62 -20.67
C ALA A 169 -0.17 4.13 -19.23
N ALA A 170 -0.69 5.31 -18.92
CA ALA A 170 -0.68 5.86 -17.56
C ALA A 170 -1.49 4.98 -16.58
N TYR A 171 -2.66 4.52 -16.99
CA TYR A 171 -3.48 3.64 -16.17
C TYR A 171 -2.82 2.27 -15.94
N LEU A 172 -2.24 1.67 -16.99
CA LEU A 172 -1.48 0.43 -16.85
C LEU A 172 -0.30 0.59 -15.87
N THR A 173 0.46 1.68 -16.00
CA THR A 173 1.55 2.02 -15.06
C THR A 173 1.03 2.12 -13.62
N ARG A 174 -0.15 2.68 -13.44
CA ARG A 174 -0.80 2.84 -12.15
C ARG A 174 -1.20 1.50 -11.52
N VAL A 175 -1.88 0.65 -12.28
CA VAL A 175 -2.31 -0.68 -11.82
C VAL A 175 -1.11 -1.58 -11.51
N VAL A 176 -0.13 -1.63 -12.41
CA VAL A 176 1.10 -2.42 -12.20
C VAL A 176 1.91 -1.88 -11.02
N GLY A 177 2.05 -0.56 -10.92
CA GLY A 177 2.73 0.09 -9.79
C GLY A 177 2.07 -0.22 -8.46
N ARG A 178 0.75 -0.15 -8.39
CA ARG A 178 -0.01 -0.50 -7.18
C ARG A 178 0.16 -1.97 -6.79
N SER A 179 0.03 -2.87 -7.75
CA SER A 179 0.24 -4.31 -7.52
C SER A 179 1.66 -4.62 -7.02
N MET A 180 2.66 -3.93 -7.59
CA MET A 180 4.04 -4.06 -7.15
C MET A 180 4.24 -3.53 -5.73
N ALA A 181 3.61 -2.40 -5.38
CA ALA A 181 3.65 -1.83 -4.04
C ALA A 181 3.03 -2.77 -3.00
N ASP A 182 1.91 -3.41 -3.32
CA ASP A 182 1.25 -4.37 -2.45
C ASP A 182 2.12 -5.62 -2.24
N TRP A 183 2.76 -6.10 -3.29
CA TRP A 183 3.68 -7.23 -3.20
C TRP A 183 4.94 -6.88 -2.37
N LEU A 184 5.55 -5.71 -2.59
CA LEU A 184 6.70 -5.24 -1.81
C LEU A 184 6.35 -5.02 -0.33
N ALA A 185 5.14 -4.54 -0.03
CA ALA A 185 4.69 -4.34 1.35
C ALA A 185 4.63 -5.66 2.13
N VAL A 186 4.14 -6.74 1.50
CA VAL A 186 4.09 -8.07 2.11
C VAL A 186 5.50 -8.67 2.27
N ASN A 187 6.41 -8.35 1.35
CA ASN A 187 7.79 -8.88 1.34
C ASN A 187 8.80 -7.89 1.95
N ALA A 188 8.35 -6.84 2.65
CA ALA A 188 9.25 -5.87 3.26
C ALA A 188 10.17 -6.52 4.30
N GLY A 189 11.47 -6.33 4.13
CA GLY A 189 12.49 -6.91 5.02
C GLY A 189 12.89 -8.36 4.69
N VAL A 190 12.37 -8.94 3.61
CA VAL A 190 12.79 -10.26 3.11
C VAL A 190 14.00 -10.07 2.18
N SER A 191 15.07 -10.83 2.43
CA SER A 191 16.32 -10.74 1.65
C SER A 191 16.23 -11.37 0.25
N GLU A 192 15.34 -12.34 0.08
CA GLU A 192 15.11 -12.99 -1.20
C GLU A 192 13.62 -12.96 -1.55
N LEU A 193 13.31 -12.36 -2.69
CA LEU A 193 11.94 -12.25 -3.19
C LEU A 193 11.56 -13.50 -3.99
N ASP A 194 10.46 -14.14 -3.61
CA ASP A 194 9.93 -15.30 -4.35
C ASP A 194 9.12 -14.88 -5.58
N LEU A 195 9.79 -14.84 -6.73
CA LEU A 195 9.16 -14.55 -8.02
C LEU A 195 8.16 -15.64 -8.45
N ALA A 196 8.32 -16.88 -7.99
CA ALA A 196 7.37 -17.94 -8.30
C ALA A 196 6.05 -17.73 -7.58
N SER A 197 6.08 -17.25 -6.33
CA SER A 197 4.89 -16.80 -5.61
C SER A 197 4.23 -15.62 -6.30
N LEU A 198 4.99 -14.57 -6.65
CA LEU A 198 4.48 -13.43 -7.39
C LEU A 198 3.75 -13.84 -8.66
N LYS A 199 4.35 -14.75 -9.45
CA LYS A 199 3.76 -15.21 -10.71
C LYS A 199 2.38 -15.87 -10.50
N ARG A 200 2.22 -16.61 -9.41
CA ARG A 200 0.93 -17.24 -9.05
C ARG A 200 -0.10 -16.20 -8.57
N GLU A 201 0.36 -15.20 -7.83
CA GLU A 201 -0.48 -14.18 -7.21
C GLU A 201 -0.76 -12.99 -8.13
N ALA A 202 0.03 -12.80 -9.18
CA ALA A 202 -0.08 -11.67 -10.09
C ALA A 202 -1.52 -11.40 -10.60
N PRO A 203 -2.31 -12.42 -11.02
CA PRO A 203 -3.69 -12.17 -11.45
C PRO A 203 -4.56 -11.56 -10.34
N LEU A 204 -4.41 -12.00 -9.11
CA LEU A 204 -5.17 -11.51 -7.96
C LEU A 204 -4.73 -10.08 -7.58
N LEU A 205 -3.43 -9.83 -7.54
CA LEU A 205 -2.86 -8.51 -7.27
C LEU A 205 -3.33 -7.49 -8.30
N ILE A 206 -3.32 -7.84 -9.58
CA ILE A 206 -3.79 -6.97 -10.66
C ILE A 206 -5.30 -6.72 -10.56
N ALA A 207 -6.12 -7.75 -10.34
CA ALA A 207 -7.56 -7.60 -10.20
C ALA A 207 -7.91 -6.64 -9.05
N ARG A 208 -7.25 -6.80 -7.91
CA ARG A 208 -7.43 -5.94 -6.75
C ARG A 208 -6.97 -4.50 -7.03
N ALA A 209 -5.78 -4.33 -7.60
CA ALA A 209 -5.27 -3.01 -7.94
C ALA A 209 -6.15 -2.30 -8.98
N ALA A 210 -6.65 -3.01 -9.99
CA ALA A 210 -7.56 -2.44 -10.98
C ALA A 210 -8.90 -2.00 -10.37
N GLU A 211 -9.40 -2.72 -9.37
CA GLU A 211 -10.61 -2.33 -8.62
C GLU A 211 -10.37 -1.10 -7.74
N GLU A 212 -9.26 -1.09 -6.99
CA GLU A 212 -8.90 0.03 -6.09
C GLU A 212 -8.51 1.29 -6.87
N GLU A 213 -7.88 1.13 -8.03
CA GLU A 213 -7.48 2.22 -8.93
C GLU A 213 -8.57 2.56 -9.95
N ARG A 214 -9.80 2.07 -9.76
CA ARG A 214 -10.94 2.50 -10.59
C ARG A 214 -10.96 4.02 -10.65
N LEU A 215 -10.62 4.52 -11.84
CA LEU A 215 -10.50 5.95 -12.06
C LEU A 215 -11.89 6.59 -12.10
N ASP A 216 -12.08 7.60 -11.29
CA ASP A 216 -12.95 8.70 -11.68
C ASP A 216 -12.32 9.37 -12.93
N TRP A 217 -12.75 8.91 -14.10
CA TRP A 217 -12.24 9.40 -15.38
C TRP A 217 -12.43 10.92 -15.53
N SER A 218 -13.49 11.49 -14.93
CA SER A 218 -13.73 12.91 -14.92
C SER A 218 -12.67 13.66 -14.12
N GLY A 219 -12.34 13.20 -12.93
CA GLY A 219 -11.27 13.74 -12.11
C GLY A 219 -9.89 13.57 -12.74
N PHE A 220 -9.63 12.42 -13.38
CA PHE A 220 -8.37 12.15 -14.08
C PHE A 220 -8.17 13.08 -15.29
N LEU A 221 -9.19 13.29 -16.10
CA LEU A 221 -9.14 14.23 -17.22
C LEU A 221 -8.99 15.68 -16.74
N GLN A 222 -9.60 16.05 -15.64
CA GLN A 222 -9.42 17.37 -15.04
C GLN A 222 -7.99 17.59 -14.55
N GLN A 223 -7.38 16.59 -13.89
CA GLN A 223 -5.98 16.60 -13.47
C GLN A 223 -5.03 16.67 -14.67
N SER A 224 -5.32 15.95 -15.76
CA SER A 224 -4.49 15.98 -16.97
C SER A 224 -4.50 17.38 -17.62
N ARG A 225 -5.65 18.07 -17.66
CA ARG A 225 -5.74 19.47 -18.12
C ARG A 225 -4.92 20.41 -17.25
N GLN A 226 -5.01 20.28 -15.94
CA GLN A 226 -4.21 21.11 -15.00
C GLN A 226 -2.71 20.87 -15.15
N TRP A 227 -2.31 19.62 -15.38
CA TRP A 227 -0.91 19.29 -15.60
C TRP A 227 -0.39 19.87 -16.93
N ALA A 228 -1.15 19.75 -18.02
CA ALA A 228 -0.80 20.31 -19.31
C ALA A 228 -0.65 21.86 -19.24
N LEU A 229 -1.54 22.54 -18.52
CA LEU A 229 -1.46 24.00 -18.33
C LEU A 229 -0.21 24.41 -17.52
N LYS A 230 0.20 23.62 -16.52
CA LYS A 230 1.42 23.88 -15.75
C LYS A 230 2.71 23.60 -16.53
N ALA A 231 2.68 22.69 -17.49
CA ALA A 231 3.83 22.35 -18.33
C ALA A 231 4.07 23.39 -19.45
N THR A 232 3.08 24.22 -19.76
CA THR A 232 3.12 25.27 -20.79
C THR A 232 3.34 26.67 -20.21
N SER A 233 3.38 26.85 -18.91
CA SER A 233 3.70 28.07 -18.17
C SER A 233 5.13 28.03 -17.65
#